data_4967ad7c1683a3a45d73cd35fecd07e7
#
_entry.id   4967ad7c1683a3a45d73cd35fecd07e7
#
_cell.length_a   1.000
_cell.length_b   1.000
_cell.length_c   1.000
_cell.angle_alpha   90.00
_cell.angle_beta   90.00
_cell.angle_gamma   90.00
#
_symmetry.space_group_name_H-M   'P 1'
#
loop_
_entity.id
_entity.type
_entity.pdbx_description
1 polymer ?
#
loop_
_entity_poly.entity_id
_entity_poly.type
_entity_poly.pdbx_seq_one_letter_code
_entity_poly.pdbx_strand_id
1 'polypeptide(L)'
;MIQDKIRELVQYGLLTGRVSAEDEIYTTNRLLELFQIEDYPYGFGEKIEQTEEESVKRLPDLLTEMMDYAVENGIMQEDGIVYRDLFDTKIMSCMVGRPSEIIRRFHEEYEKSPEAATNFFYKFSQDTNYIRRYRVCRDEKWVTPTKYGDLDITINLSKPEKDPKAIAAARLAKQGGYPKCLLCVENEGYAGRINHPARQNHRIIPLTINGSRWGFQYSPYVYYNEHCIVFNGQHTPMKIEHNTFVKLFDFVKQFPHYMLGSNADLPIVGGSILSHDHFQGGRYEFPMAKAPVEKSFTVKGFEDVQAGIVNWPMSVIRISGPDTERLIALADVILDAWRSYSDEASFIFAETEGEKHNTITPIARKRGDHYELDLVLRNNITTKEHPLGVFHPHANLHHIKKENIGLIEVMGLAVLPARLKKEMAELEEAILCGADLRQNEVLAAHADWAEEFLTRHSEVNAENIHEIVQQEIGLVFMQVLEDAGVYKCTEDGRKGFERFIDRLNA
;
A
#
# COMPACT_ATOMS: atom_id res chain seq x y z
N MET A 1 30.99 -22.22 8.43
CA MET A 1 30.60 -22.22 9.89
C MET A 1 29.66 -21.05 10.16
N ILE A 2 28.95 -21.05 11.26
CA ILE A 2 28.04 -19.90 11.59
C ILE A 2 28.83 -18.62 11.88
N GLN A 3 30.05 -18.74 12.41
CA GLN A 3 30.92 -17.59 12.67
C GLN A 3 31.31 -16.84 11.37
N ASP A 4 31.51 -17.55 10.24
CA ASP A 4 31.74 -16.93 8.93
C ASP A 4 30.54 -16.08 8.52
N LYS A 5 29.33 -16.61 8.74
CA LYS A 5 28.07 -15.93 8.41
C LYS A 5 27.83 -14.70 9.30
N ILE A 6 28.18 -14.79 10.58
CA ILE A 6 28.14 -13.65 11.50
C ILE A 6 29.11 -12.56 11.02
N ARG A 7 30.35 -12.93 10.63
CA ARG A 7 31.33 -11.99 10.09
C ARG A 7 30.81 -11.31 8.81
N GLU A 8 30.23 -12.09 7.90
CA GLU A 8 29.66 -11.61 6.64
C GLU A 8 28.49 -10.64 6.89
N LEU A 9 27.61 -10.94 7.87
CA LEU A 9 26.50 -10.09 8.24
C LEU A 9 26.95 -8.78 8.92
N VAL A 10 27.97 -8.84 9.78
CA VAL A 10 28.57 -7.64 10.40
C VAL A 10 29.23 -6.75 9.33
N GLN A 11 29.91 -7.36 8.35
CA GLN A 11 30.47 -6.63 7.19
C GLN A 11 29.35 -5.94 6.37
N TYR A 12 28.21 -6.61 6.15
CA TYR A 12 27.04 -5.98 5.55
C TYR A 12 26.62 -4.74 6.36
N GLY A 13 26.56 -4.84 7.69
CA GLY A 13 26.22 -3.73 8.57
C GLY A 13 27.18 -2.54 8.45
N LEU A 14 28.48 -2.81 8.35
CA LEU A 14 29.52 -1.79 8.14
C LEU A 14 29.40 -1.12 6.77
N LEU A 15 29.22 -1.89 5.70
CA LEU A 15 29.10 -1.38 4.33
C LEU A 15 27.85 -0.52 4.12
N THR A 16 26.72 -0.91 4.71
CA THR A 16 25.47 -0.17 4.61
C THR A 16 25.35 0.99 5.61
N GLY A 17 26.33 1.15 6.51
CA GLY A 17 26.32 2.16 7.56
C GLY A 17 25.27 1.91 8.64
N ARG A 18 24.86 0.63 8.82
CA ARG A 18 24.01 0.19 9.94
C ARG A 18 24.80 -0.06 11.20
N VAL A 19 26.07 -0.42 11.03
CA VAL A 19 27.06 -0.62 12.11
C VAL A 19 28.19 0.38 11.87
N SER A 20 28.59 1.12 12.90
CA SER A 20 29.82 1.91 12.87
C SER A 20 31.02 1.03 13.22
N ALA A 21 32.24 1.47 12.91
CA ALA A 21 33.44 0.73 13.26
C ALA A 21 33.57 0.51 14.79
N GLU A 22 33.09 1.47 15.58
CA GLU A 22 33.06 1.39 17.04
C GLU A 22 32.08 0.35 17.59
N ASP A 23 31.03 0.04 16.82
CA ASP A 23 29.98 -0.93 17.20
C ASP A 23 30.20 -2.34 16.64
N GLU A 24 31.28 -2.59 15.89
CA GLU A 24 31.57 -3.88 15.27
C GLU A 24 31.63 -5.01 16.30
N ILE A 25 32.41 -4.83 17.38
CA ILE A 25 32.57 -5.83 18.46
C ILE A 25 31.23 -6.07 19.16
N TYR A 26 30.53 -4.99 19.50
CA TYR A 26 29.25 -5.08 20.20
C TYR A 26 28.22 -5.85 19.37
N THR A 27 28.11 -5.52 18.08
CA THR A 27 27.19 -6.19 17.16
C THR A 27 27.52 -7.67 16.98
N THR A 28 28.82 -7.99 16.82
CA THR A 28 29.29 -9.38 16.75
C THR A 28 28.88 -10.15 17.99
N ASN A 29 29.13 -9.61 19.19
CA ASN A 29 28.78 -10.28 20.46
C ASN A 29 27.26 -10.48 20.59
N ARG A 30 26.42 -9.54 20.12
CA ARG A 30 24.97 -9.70 20.11
C ARG A 30 24.52 -10.84 19.18
N LEU A 31 25.19 -11.03 18.05
CA LEU A 31 24.91 -12.14 17.15
C LEU A 31 25.42 -13.47 17.72
N LEU A 32 26.60 -13.51 18.34
CA LEU A 32 27.11 -14.69 19.02
C LEU A 32 26.15 -15.15 20.15
N GLU A 33 25.66 -14.22 20.98
CA GLU A 33 24.64 -14.49 22.00
C GLU A 33 23.38 -15.09 21.37
N LEU A 34 22.87 -14.50 20.28
CA LEU A 34 21.65 -14.95 19.61
C LEU A 34 21.77 -16.38 19.08
N PHE A 35 22.94 -16.74 18.54
CA PHE A 35 23.23 -18.07 18.01
C PHE A 35 23.85 -19.04 19.03
N GLN A 36 23.98 -18.63 20.29
CA GLN A 36 24.53 -19.42 21.39
C GLN A 36 25.96 -19.94 21.11
N ILE A 37 26.79 -19.06 20.54
CA ILE A 37 28.17 -19.34 20.15
C ILE A 37 29.13 -18.70 21.16
N GLU A 38 30.05 -19.49 21.71
CA GLU A 38 31.00 -19.06 22.74
C GLU A 38 32.37 -18.65 22.17
N ASP A 39 32.68 -19.01 20.90
CA ASP A 39 33.98 -18.77 20.27
C ASP A 39 33.87 -18.04 18.94
N TYR A 40 34.81 -17.11 18.70
CA TYR A 40 34.89 -16.33 17.46
C TYR A 40 36.33 -16.21 16.99
N PRO A 41 36.73 -16.94 15.89
CA PRO A 41 38.12 -17.09 15.51
C PRO A 41 38.69 -15.94 14.67
N TYR A 42 37.91 -14.86 14.42
CA TYR A 42 38.32 -13.77 13.53
C TYR A 42 38.78 -12.53 14.29
N GLY A 43 39.74 -11.80 13.69
CA GLY A 43 40.10 -10.44 14.13
C GLY A 43 39.02 -9.41 13.78
N PHE A 44 38.99 -8.34 14.55
CA PHE A 44 38.13 -7.19 14.26
C PHE A 44 38.85 -6.16 13.39
N GLY A 45 38.09 -5.44 12.56
CA GLY A 45 38.61 -4.49 11.59
C GLY A 45 39.15 -5.12 10.29
N GLU A 46 39.16 -6.47 10.18
CA GLU A 46 39.51 -7.16 8.96
C GLU A 46 38.36 -7.13 7.94
N LYS A 47 38.55 -6.43 6.83
CA LYS A 47 37.52 -6.32 5.78
C LYS A 47 37.48 -7.59 4.92
N ILE A 48 36.28 -8.03 4.58
CA ILE A 48 36.02 -8.95 3.47
C ILE A 48 36.04 -8.11 2.19
N GLU A 49 36.71 -8.58 1.14
CA GLU A 49 36.66 -7.94 -0.17
C GLU A 49 35.27 -8.11 -0.79
N GLN A 50 34.38 -7.16 -0.53
CA GLN A 50 33.01 -7.16 -0.98
C GLN A 50 32.50 -5.72 -1.09
N THR A 51 31.75 -5.42 -2.14
CA THR A 51 31.06 -4.13 -2.30
C THR A 51 29.73 -4.11 -1.53
N GLU A 52 29.19 -2.91 -1.28
CA GLU A 52 27.86 -2.78 -0.69
C GLU A 52 26.80 -3.51 -1.54
N GLU A 53 26.84 -3.35 -2.87
CA GLU A 53 25.88 -3.98 -3.78
C GLU A 53 25.92 -5.52 -3.72
N GLU A 54 27.12 -6.12 -3.71
CA GLU A 54 27.29 -7.56 -3.57
C GLU A 54 26.77 -8.06 -2.22
N SER A 55 27.05 -7.32 -1.15
CA SER A 55 26.60 -7.64 0.20
C SER A 55 25.06 -7.55 0.32
N VAL A 56 24.44 -6.55 -0.31
CA VAL A 56 22.99 -6.42 -0.37
C VAL A 56 22.33 -7.56 -1.15
N LYS A 57 22.92 -7.98 -2.26
CA LYS A 57 22.43 -9.15 -3.05
C LYS A 57 22.58 -10.46 -2.27
N ARG A 58 23.64 -10.60 -1.49
CA ARG A 58 23.94 -11.78 -0.69
C ARG A 58 23.04 -11.93 0.55
N LEU A 59 22.53 -10.83 1.11
CA LEU A 59 21.79 -10.82 2.38
C LEU A 59 20.66 -11.85 2.48
N PRO A 60 19.77 -12.06 1.49
CA PRO A 60 18.70 -13.05 1.58
C PRO A 60 19.17 -14.48 1.79
N ASP A 61 20.20 -14.88 1.05
CA ASP A 61 20.78 -16.22 1.15
C ASP A 61 21.52 -16.38 2.48
N LEU A 62 22.28 -15.35 2.89
CA LEU A 62 22.97 -15.32 4.17
C LEU A 62 22.01 -15.51 5.35
N LEU A 63 20.89 -14.76 5.37
CA LEU A 63 19.87 -14.91 6.40
C LEU A 63 19.19 -16.28 6.36
N THR A 64 18.96 -16.84 5.16
CA THR A 64 18.43 -18.20 5.01
C THR A 64 19.37 -19.23 5.63
N GLU A 65 20.66 -19.19 5.29
CA GLU A 65 21.68 -20.09 5.85
C GLU A 65 21.84 -19.95 7.37
N MET A 66 21.70 -18.72 7.90
CA MET A 66 21.73 -18.49 9.35
C MET A 66 20.48 -19.05 10.06
N MET A 67 19.31 -18.95 9.42
CA MET A 67 18.07 -19.55 9.94
C MET A 67 18.09 -21.07 9.86
N ASP A 68 18.62 -21.65 8.78
CA ASP A 68 18.82 -23.10 8.65
C ASP A 68 19.69 -23.64 9.80
N TYR A 69 20.80 -22.96 10.08
CA TYR A 69 21.64 -23.28 11.24
C TYR A 69 20.84 -23.20 12.57
N ALA A 70 19.99 -22.19 12.73
CA ALA A 70 19.20 -22.01 13.95
C ALA A 70 18.13 -23.12 14.11
N VAL A 71 17.56 -23.63 13.02
CA VAL A 71 16.65 -24.79 13.02
C VAL A 71 17.41 -26.07 13.38
N GLU A 72 18.53 -26.33 12.69
CA GLU A 72 19.35 -27.54 12.91
C GLU A 72 19.89 -27.66 14.34
N ASN A 73 20.17 -26.52 14.99
CA ASN A 73 20.71 -26.48 16.35
C ASN A 73 19.63 -26.21 17.43
N GLY A 74 18.35 -26.27 17.09
CA GLY A 74 17.26 -26.13 18.04
C GLY A 74 17.08 -24.73 18.65
N ILE A 75 17.70 -23.70 18.06
CA ILE A 75 17.53 -22.29 18.43
C ILE A 75 16.16 -21.78 17.95
N MET A 76 15.75 -22.20 16.75
CA MET A 76 14.38 -22.10 16.27
C MET A 76 13.67 -23.44 16.46
N GLN A 77 12.53 -23.45 17.16
CA GLN A 77 11.78 -24.68 17.45
C GLN A 77 10.88 -25.13 16.28
N GLU A 78 10.49 -24.20 15.43
CA GLU A 78 9.57 -24.42 14.32
C GLU A 78 10.19 -23.84 13.03
N ASP A 79 10.00 -24.54 11.91
CA ASP A 79 10.43 -24.10 10.58
C ASP A 79 9.21 -23.80 9.71
N GLY A 80 8.99 -22.54 9.44
CA GLY A 80 7.91 -22.05 8.60
C GLY A 80 8.04 -20.56 8.36
N ILE A 81 7.43 -20.04 7.29
CA ILE A 81 7.61 -18.65 6.84
C ILE A 81 7.39 -17.63 7.95
N VAL A 82 6.41 -17.85 8.83
CA VAL A 82 6.11 -16.94 9.94
C VAL A 82 7.24 -16.96 10.98
N TYR A 83 7.74 -18.13 11.36
CA TYR A 83 8.81 -18.27 12.33
C TYR A 83 10.12 -17.74 11.79
N ARG A 84 10.44 -18.01 10.51
CA ARG A 84 11.59 -17.42 9.82
C ARG A 84 11.51 -15.90 9.77
N ASP A 85 10.33 -15.32 9.49
CA ASP A 85 10.13 -13.87 9.51
C ASP A 85 10.28 -13.24 10.90
N LEU A 86 9.94 -13.95 11.96
CA LEU A 86 10.19 -13.52 13.34
C LEU A 86 11.68 -13.55 13.67
N PHE A 87 12.39 -14.61 13.23
CA PHE A 87 13.79 -14.81 13.58
C PHE A 87 14.74 -13.95 12.74
N ASP A 88 14.50 -13.79 11.44
CA ASP A 88 15.30 -12.89 10.59
C ASP A 88 15.23 -11.44 11.09
N THR A 89 14.03 -11.02 11.52
CA THR A 89 13.85 -9.70 12.13
C THR A 89 14.65 -9.56 13.42
N LYS A 90 14.73 -10.63 14.23
CA LYS A 90 15.53 -10.66 15.45
C LYS A 90 17.03 -10.62 15.13
N ILE A 91 17.52 -11.34 14.10
CA ILE A 91 18.91 -11.28 13.63
C ILE A 91 19.24 -9.84 13.23
N MET A 92 18.44 -9.26 12.34
CA MET A 92 18.67 -7.91 11.82
C MET A 92 18.61 -6.83 12.92
N SER A 93 17.83 -7.05 13.97
CA SER A 93 17.72 -6.11 15.08
C SER A 93 19.05 -5.87 15.83
N CYS A 94 20.02 -6.79 15.72
CA CYS A 94 21.35 -6.62 16.31
C CYS A 94 22.12 -5.44 15.69
N MET A 95 21.73 -5.01 14.47
CA MET A 95 22.39 -3.93 13.71
C MET A 95 21.53 -2.65 13.61
N VAL A 96 20.43 -2.59 14.36
CA VAL A 96 19.50 -1.46 14.23
C VAL A 96 19.69 -0.48 15.38
N GLY A 97 20.06 0.76 15.06
CA GLY A 97 20.21 1.84 16.03
C GLY A 97 18.93 2.11 16.84
N ARG A 98 19.06 2.73 18.00
CA ARG A 98 17.91 3.09 18.84
C ARG A 98 16.99 4.11 18.14
N PRO A 99 15.70 4.14 18.48
CA PRO A 99 14.76 5.13 17.91
C PRO A 99 15.29 6.57 18.00
N SER A 100 15.83 6.97 19.15
CA SER A 100 16.38 8.32 19.35
C SER A 100 17.51 8.69 18.39
N GLU A 101 18.35 7.72 18.03
CA GLU A 101 19.43 7.90 17.06
C GLU A 101 18.88 8.10 15.64
N ILE A 102 17.96 7.25 15.23
CA ILE A 102 17.39 7.31 13.87
C ILE A 102 16.56 8.59 13.71
N ILE A 103 15.78 8.97 14.74
CA ILE A 103 15.03 10.24 14.75
C ILE A 103 15.98 11.44 14.63
N ARG A 104 17.07 11.46 15.40
CA ARG A 104 18.06 12.54 15.33
C ARG A 104 18.66 12.65 13.91
N ARG A 105 19.11 11.53 13.32
CA ARG A 105 19.66 11.50 11.96
C ARG A 105 18.63 11.93 10.91
N PHE A 106 17.37 11.52 11.07
CA PHE A 106 16.30 11.96 10.18
C PHE A 106 16.15 13.49 10.19
N HIS A 107 16.19 14.12 11.38
CA HIS A 107 16.12 15.58 11.47
C HIS A 107 17.36 16.27 10.93
N GLU A 108 18.56 15.74 11.16
CA GLU A 108 19.79 16.25 10.55
C GLU A 108 19.75 16.21 9.03
N GLU A 109 19.16 15.17 8.44
CA GLU A 109 18.95 15.10 6.99
C GLU A 109 17.82 16.05 6.54
N TYR A 110 16.77 16.22 7.36
CA TYR A 110 15.67 17.14 7.07
C TYR A 110 16.11 18.61 7.04
N GLU A 111 17.09 18.99 7.85
CA GLU A 111 17.71 20.32 7.78
C GLU A 111 18.38 20.60 6.42
N LYS A 112 18.81 19.57 5.69
CA LYS A 112 19.35 19.70 4.32
C LYS A 112 18.21 19.82 3.30
N SER A 113 17.27 18.90 3.33
CA SER A 113 16.02 18.93 2.57
C SER A 113 15.05 17.84 3.05
N PRO A 114 13.73 18.00 2.84
CA PRO A 114 12.76 16.92 3.08
C PRO A 114 13.10 15.64 2.31
N GLU A 115 13.61 15.76 1.06
CA GLU A 115 13.99 14.62 0.22
C GLU A 115 15.21 13.89 0.80
N ALA A 116 16.19 14.60 1.38
CA ALA A 116 17.34 13.96 2.02
C ALA A 116 16.90 13.11 3.21
N ALA A 117 15.97 13.61 4.03
CA ALA A 117 15.43 12.89 5.17
C ALA A 117 14.66 11.63 4.75
N THR A 118 13.78 11.73 3.75
CA THR A 118 13.00 10.59 3.27
C THR A 118 13.89 9.56 2.56
N ASN A 119 14.89 9.98 1.77
CA ASN A 119 15.88 9.10 1.16
C ASN A 119 16.68 8.33 2.21
N PHE A 120 17.16 9.02 3.27
CA PHE A 120 17.84 8.37 4.38
C PHE A 120 16.95 7.30 5.04
N PHE A 121 15.70 7.67 5.37
CA PHE A 121 14.82 6.77 6.13
C PHE A 121 14.29 5.61 5.26
N TYR A 122 14.11 5.82 3.95
CA TYR A 122 13.76 4.74 3.03
C TYR A 122 14.89 3.74 2.87
N LYS A 123 16.14 4.24 2.64
CA LYS A 123 17.32 3.39 2.60
C LYS A 123 17.51 2.63 3.92
N PHE A 124 17.36 3.31 5.05
CA PHE A 124 17.39 2.66 6.38
C PHE A 124 16.38 1.52 6.47
N SER A 125 15.14 1.73 6.05
CA SER A 125 14.09 0.71 6.10
C SER A 125 14.37 -0.48 5.19
N GLN A 126 15.10 -0.28 4.10
CA GLN A 126 15.59 -1.35 3.22
C GLN A 126 16.78 -2.10 3.83
N ASP A 127 17.78 -1.38 4.32
CA ASP A 127 19.03 -1.96 4.83
C ASP A 127 18.84 -2.70 6.16
N THR A 128 17.80 -2.38 6.92
CA THR A 128 17.39 -3.14 8.11
C THR A 128 16.56 -4.38 7.79
N ASN A 129 16.35 -4.69 6.50
CA ASN A 129 15.48 -5.78 6.03
C ASN A 129 14.02 -5.66 6.55
N TYR A 130 13.60 -4.47 6.99
CA TYR A 130 12.20 -4.19 7.25
C TYR A 130 11.41 -4.19 5.94
N ILE A 131 11.95 -3.54 4.91
CA ILE A 131 11.53 -3.70 3.51
C ILE A 131 12.38 -4.82 2.91
N ARG A 132 11.79 -5.98 2.72
CA ARG A 132 12.47 -7.14 2.12
C ARG A 132 12.55 -6.97 0.61
N ARG A 133 13.61 -6.29 0.14
CA ARG A 133 13.83 -5.99 -1.30
C ARG A 133 13.68 -7.23 -2.19
N TYR A 134 14.23 -8.38 -1.74
CA TYR A 134 14.18 -9.65 -2.46
C TYR A 134 12.75 -10.24 -2.62
N ARG A 135 11.79 -9.81 -1.78
CA ARG A 135 10.37 -10.16 -1.96
C ARG A 135 9.69 -9.17 -2.90
N VAL A 136 9.94 -7.87 -2.70
CA VAL A 136 9.34 -6.80 -3.49
C VAL A 136 9.73 -6.91 -4.97
N CYS A 137 10.97 -7.31 -5.29
CA CYS A 137 11.42 -7.50 -6.68
C CYS A 137 10.76 -8.69 -7.41
N ARG A 138 10.01 -9.53 -6.69
CA ARG A 138 9.26 -10.65 -7.31
C ARG A 138 7.88 -10.24 -7.79
N ASP A 139 7.37 -9.07 -7.35
CA ASP A 139 6.08 -8.58 -7.80
C ASP A 139 6.08 -8.42 -9.32
N GLU A 140 5.03 -8.92 -9.97
CA GLU A 140 4.85 -8.75 -11.41
C GLU A 140 4.12 -7.43 -11.65
N LYS A 141 4.68 -6.58 -12.50
CA LYS A 141 4.20 -5.23 -12.75
C LYS A 141 4.14 -4.93 -14.22
N TRP A 142 3.04 -4.36 -14.67
CA TRP A 142 2.88 -3.87 -16.05
C TRP A 142 1.91 -2.71 -16.09
N VAL A 143 1.80 -2.08 -17.25
CA VAL A 143 0.90 -0.96 -17.52
C VAL A 143 -0.09 -1.38 -18.58
N THR A 144 -1.37 -1.08 -18.36
CA THR A 144 -2.44 -1.34 -19.33
C THR A 144 -3.02 -0.02 -19.82
N PRO A 145 -2.90 0.31 -21.13
CA PRO A 145 -3.56 1.46 -21.73
C PRO A 145 -5.09 1.30 -21.71
N THR A 146 -5.79 2.36 -21.30
CA THR A 146 -7.26 2.40 -21.29
C THR A 146 -7.79 3.71 -21.85
N LYS A 147 -9.12 3.81 -22.00
CA LYS A 147 -9.79 5.07 -22.40
C LYS A 147 -9.66 6.21 -21.37
N TYR A 148 -9.20 5.90 -20.14
CA TYR A 148 -8.97 6.88 -19.07
C TYR A 148 -7.49 7.21 -18.87
N GLY A 149 -6.62 6.67 -19.71
CA GLY A 149 -5.17 6.69 -19.57
C GLY A 149 -4.64 5.33 -19.12
N ASP A 150 -3.36 5.30 -18.82
CA ASP A 150 -2.66 4.08 -18.41
C ASP A 150 -3.05 3.70 -16.97
N LEU A 151 -3.27 2.41 -16.72
CA LEU A 151 -3.45 1.85 -15.39
C LEU A 151 -2.22 1.03 -14.99
N ASP A 152 -1.79 1.17 -13.75
CA ASP A 152 -0.69 0.37 -13.20
C ASP A 152 -1.25 -0.92 -12.60
N ILE A 153 -0.71 -2.07 -13.01
CA ILE A 153 -1.16 -3.37 -12.54
C ILE A 153 -0.02 -4.08 -11.82
N THR A 154 -0.30 -4.63 -10.65
CA THR A 154 0.67 -5.38 -9.86
C THR A 154 0.05 -6.67 -9.32
N ILE A 155 0.64 -7.83 -9.61
CA ILE A 155 0.41 -9.05 -8.84
C ILE A 155 1.40 -9.02 -7.68
N ASN A 156 0.86 -8.87 -6.46
CA ASN A 156 1.69 -8.71 -5.28
C ASN A 156 2.15 -10.06 -4.72
N LEU A 157 3.46 -10.33 -4.85
CA LEU A 157 4.13 -11.52 -4.34
C LEU A 157 4.97 -11.25 -3.09
N SER A 158 5.09 -9.99 -2.69
CA SER A 158 5.88 -9.56 -1.52
C SER A 158 5.23 -9.90 -0.19
N LYS A 159 3.89 -10.03 -0.16
CA LYS A 159 3.13 -10.45 1.01
C LYS A 159 3.07 -11.99 1.04
N PRO A 160 3.78 -12.65 1.99
CA PRO A 160 3.81 -14.10 2.02
C PRO A 160 2.41 -14.69 2.30
N GLU A 161 2.05 -15.70 1.55
CA GLU A 161 0.88 -16.53 1.86
C GLU A 161 1.18 -17.34 3.12
N LYS A 162 0.24 -17.32 4.06
CA LYS A 162 0.39 -18.08 5.29
C LYS A 162 0.08 -19.55 5.04
N ASP A 163 0.98 -20.42 5.49
CA ASP A 163 0.75 -21.85 5.55
C ASP A 163 -0.54 -22.16 6.35
N PRO A 164 -1.39 -23.12 5.91
CA PRO A 164 -2.58 -23.54 6.64
C PRO A 164 -2.33 -23.88 8.11
N LYS A 165 -1.18 -24.49 8.44
CA LYS A 165 -0.79 -24.78 9.82
C LYS A 165 -0.54 -23.50 10.61
N ALA A 166 0.13 -22.51 10.02
CA ALA A 166 0.37 -21.19 10.64
C ALA A 166 -0.95 -20.43 10.83
N ILE A 167 -1.91 -20.54 9.90
CA ILE A 167 -3.25 -19.96 10.03
C ILE A 167 -3.99 -20.60 11.21
N ALA A 168 -3.97 -21.93 11.31
CA ALA A 168 -4.62 -22.66 12.39
C ALA A 168 -4.00 -22.31 13.76
N ALA A 169 -2.67 -22.30 13.86
CA ALA A 169 -1.96 -21.90 15.07
C ALA A 169 -2.24 -20.44 15.46
N ALA A 170 -2.31 -19.52 14.48
CA ALA A 170 -2.64 -18.11 14.74
C ALA A 170 -4.08 -17.93 15.26
N ARG A 171 -5.04 -18.76 14.82
CA ARG A 171 -6.43 -18.77 15.33
C ARG A 171 -6.51 -19.26 16.78
N LEU A 172 -5.69 -20.23 17.15
CA LEU A 172 -5.62 -20.79 18.51
C LEU A 172 -4.79 -19.90 19.46
N ALA A 173 -3.93 -19.02 18.93
CA ALA A 173 -3.11 -18.13 19.74
C ALA A 173 -3.96 -17.13 20.49
N LYS A 174 -3.64 -16.93 21.77
CA LYS A 174 -4.30 -15.92 22.61
C LYS A 174 -4.18 -14.54 21.93
N GLN A 175 -5.30 -13.89 21.74
CA GLN A 175 -5.34 -12.51 21.25
C GLN A 175 -4.73 -11.60 22.32
N GLY A 176 -3.53 -11.08 22.06
CA GLY A 176 -2.89 -10.10 22.94
C GLY A 176 -3.42 -8.70 22.68
N GLY A 177 -3.65 -7.93 23.73
CA GLY A 177 -4.03 -6.51 23.60
C GLY A 177 -2.86 -5.55 23.33
N TYR A 178 -1.65 -6.06 23.08
CA TYR A 178 -0.43 -5.28 22.85
C TYR A 178 0.44 -5.90 21.74
N PRO A 179 0.81 -5.10 20.74
CA PRO A 179 0.17 -3.85 20.31
C PRO A 179 -1.29 -4.05 19.93
N LYS A 180 -2.12 -3.00 20.02
CA LYS A 180 -3.56 -3.11 19.69
C LYS A 180 -3.82 -3.39 18.21
N CYS A 181 -3.04 -2.77 17.31
CA CYS A 181 -3.10 -3.01 15.88
C CYS A 181 -1.72 -2.83 15.22
N LEU A 182 -1.63 -3.08 13.90
CA LEU A 182 -0.39 -3.01 13.12
C LEU A 182 0.18 -1.58 12.98
N LEU A 183 -0.62 -0.53 13.28
CA LEU A 183 -0.23 0.88 13.17
C LEU A 183 0.10 1.53 14.51
N CYS A 184 -0.12 0.84 15.64
CA CYS A 184 0.20 1.42 16.96
C CYS A 184 1.71 1.63 17.11
N VAL A 185 2.10 2.74 17.78
CA VAL A 185 3.51 3.08 18.06
C VAL A 185 4.24 1.99 18.82
N GLU A 186 3.53 1.20 19.60
CA GLU A 186 4.03 0.05 20.36
C GLU A 186 4.59 -1.09 19.48
N ASN A 187 4.38 -1.03 18.18
CA ASN A 187 5.04 -1.96 17.25
C ASN A 187 6.55 -1.72 17.15
N GLU A 188 7.03 -0.50 17.37
CA GLU A 188 8.46 -0.19 17.26
C GLU A 188 9.28 -1.06 18.23
N GLY A 189 10.18 -1.88 17.70
CA GLY A 189 11.00 -2.81 18.49
C GLY A 189 10.27 -4.07 18.98
N TYR A 190 8.99 -4.27 18.63
CA TYR A 190 8.22 -5.42 19.11
C TYR A 190 8.70 -6.73 18.47
N ALA A 191 8.91 -7.76 19.34
CA ALA A 191 9.45 -9.06 18.90
C ALA A 191 8.51 -9.87 17.99
N GLY A 192 7.23 -9.51 17.97
CA GLY A 192 6.25 -10.27 17.23
C GLY A 192 5.77 -11.54 17.91
N ARG A 193 4.85 -12.23 17.27
CA ARG A 193 4.30 -13.54 17.64
C ARG A 193 3.60 -14.15 16.42
N ILE A 194 3.19 -15.39 16.48
CA ILE A 194 2.61 -16.13 15.33
C ILE A 194 1.44 -15.40 14.63
N ASN A 195 0.68 -14.59 15.35
CA ASN A 195 -0.44 -13.81 14.81
C ASN A 195 -0.19 -12.30 14.74
N HIS A 196 1.05 -11.85 15.00
CA HIS A 196 1.45 -10.45 14.90
C HIS A 196 2.91 -10.34 14.45
N PRO A 197 3.24 -9.58 13.39
CA PRO A 197 4.58 -9.54 12.84
C PRO A 197 5.61 -8.94 13.80
N ALA A 198 6.86 -9.41 13.71
CA ALA A 198 7.98 -8.76 14.37
C ALA A 198 8.29 -7.39 13.74
N ARG A 199 8.76 -6.47 14.59
CA ARG A 199 9.10 -5.08 14.24
C ARG A 199 10.37 -4.59 14.94
N GLN A 200 11.26 -5.52 15.33
CA GLN A 200 12.50 -5.18 16.03
C GLN A 200 13.46 -4.38 15.13
N ASN A 201 13.39 -4.59 13.83
CA ASN A 201 14.15 -3.87 12.80
C ASN A 201 13.43 -2.65 12.22
N HIS A 202 12.27 -2.29 12.76
CA HIS A 202 11.44 -1.17 12.34
C HIS A 202 11.63 0.04 13.24
N ARG A 203 11.59 1.25 12.65
CA ARG A 203 11.60 2.53 13.36
C ARG A 203 10.48 3.43 12.86
N ILE A 204 10.05 4.33 13.72
CA ILE A 204 8.96 5.28 13.47
C ILE A 204 9.51 6.69 13.68
N ILE A 205 9.33 7.56 12.70
CA ILE A 205 9.66 8.97 12.82
C ILE A 205 8.46 9.73 13.37
N PRO A 206 8.56 10.38 14.54
CA PRO A 206 7.49 11.21 15.06
C PRO A 206 7.39 12.50 14.23
N LEU A 207 6.17 12.82 13.79
CA LEU A 207 5.83 14.08 13.14
C LEU A 207 4.83 14.85 13.99
N THR A 208 4.79 16.17 13.81
CA THR A 208 3.71 17.01 14.30
C THR A 208 2.82 17.36 13.13
N ILE A 209 1.56 16.94 13.15
CA ILE A 209 0.56 17.22 12.12
C ILE A 209 -0.67 17.79 12.78
N ASN A 210 -1.10 18.97 12.33
CA ASN A 210 -2.21 19.71 12.92
C ASN A 210 -2.10 19.80 14.47
N GLY A 211 -0.92 20.17 14.96
CA GLY A 211 -0.62 20.33 16.39
C GLY A 211 -0.65 19.06 17.23
N SER A 212 -0.76 17.88 16.63
CA SER A 212 -0.78 16.59 17.33
C SER A 212 0.36 15.67 16.89
N ARG A 213 0.66 14.66 17.73
CA ARG A 213 1.75 13.71 17.46
C ARG A 213 1.27 12.60 16.50
N TRP A 214 2.01 12.42 15.42
CA TRP A 214 1.82 11.38 14.41
C TRP A 214 3.08 10.54 14.27
N GLY A 215 2.94 9.33 13.73
CA GLY A 215 4.04 8.47 13.33
C GLY A 215 4.16 8.42 11.82
N PHE A 216 5.38 8.45 11.30
CA PHE A 216 5.71 8.24 9.90
C PHE A 216 6.55 6.98 9.77
N GLN A 217 6.13 6.07 8.89
CA GLN A 217 6.82 4.82 8.59
C GLN A 217 6.61 4.42 7.12
N TYR A 218 7.51 3.61 6.57
CA TYR A 218 7.27 2.97 5.27
C TYR A 218 6.45 1.70 5.42
N SER A 219 5.73 1.34 4.35
CA SER A 219 5.09 0.04 4.24
C SER A 219 6.12 -1.03 3.86
N PRO A 220 6.18 -2.18 4.54
CA PRO A 220 7.10 -3.24 4.16
C PRO A 220 6.77 -3.92 2.83
N TYR A 221 5.57 -3.68 2.29
CA TYR A 221 5.11 -4.31 1.05
C TYR A 221 5.41 -3.48 -0.21
N VAL A 222 5.69 -2.18 -0.07
CA VAL A 222 6.11 -1.27 -1.15
C VAL A 222 5.28 -1.44 -2.43
N TYR A 223 3.97 -1.23 -2.33
CA TYR A 223 3.09 -1.32 -3.49
C TYR A 223 3.47 -0.34 -4.61
N TYR A 224 4.05 0.80 -4.23
CA TYR A 224 4.60 1.82 -5.12
C TYR A 224 5.81 2.49 -4.45
N ASN A 225 6.55 3.31 -5.21
CA ASN A 225 7.79 3.91 -4.72
C ASN A 225 7.60 4.72 -3.44
N GLU A 226 8.42 4.42 -2.43
CA GLU A 226 8.42 5.07 -1.12
C GLU A 226 7.03 5.05 -0.43
N HIS A 227 6.25 3.96 -0.63
CA HIS A 227 4.95 3.80 0.01
C HIS A 227 5.07 3.93 1.52
N CYS A 228 4.48 4.98 2.08
CA CYS A 228 4.50 5.28 3.49
C CYS A 228 3.12 5.29 4.13
N ILE A 229 3.12 5.17 5.45
CA ILE A 229 1.93 5.27 6.29
C ILE A 229 2.21 6.34 7.34
N VAL A 230 1.29 7.30 7.42
CA VAL A 230 1.29 8.38 8.40
C VAL A 230 0.09 8.14 9.31
N PHE A 231 0.32 7.85 10.57
CA PHE A 231 -0.73 7.38 11.49
C PHE A 231 -0.77 8.19 12.78
N ASN A 232 -1.96 8.32 13.33
CA ASN A 232 -2.19 9.02 14.58
C ASN A 232 -1.42 8.35 15.73
N GLY A 233 -0.72 9.12 16.56
CA GLY A 233 -0.04 8.61 17.75
C GLY A 233 -0.99 8.00 18.79
N GLN A 234 -2.30 8.25 18.67
CA GLN A 234 -3.35 7.65 19.48
C GLN A 234 -4.19 6.69 18.64
N HIS A 235 -4.56 5.55 19.21
CA HIS A 235 -5.43 4.58 18.55
C HIS A 235 -6.89 5.07 18.58
N THR A 236 -7.24 5.91 17.61
CA THR A 236 -8.57 6.50 17.43
C THR A 236 -9.13 6.11 16.07
N PRO A 237 -10.45 5.91 15.91
CA PRO A 237 -11.04 5.56 14.63
C PRO A 237 -10.82 6.63 13.56
N MET A 238 -10.77 6.20 12.31
CA MET A 238 -10.73 7.08 11.15
C MET A 238 -12.04 7.88 11.04
N LYS A 239 -11.92 9.13 10.59
CA LYS A 239 -13.02 9.99 10.31
C LYS A 239 -12.64 10.99 9.21
N ILE A 240 -13.48 11.11 8.19
CA ILE A 240 -13.31 12.11 7.14
C ILE A 240 -14.08 13.38 7.57
N GLU A 241 -13.33 14.43 7.83
CA GLU A 241 -13.86 15.72 8.30
C GLU A 241 -12.86 16.85 7.98
N HIS A 242 -13.20 18.09 8.31
CA HIS A 242 -12.33 19.26 8.17
C HIS A 242 -10.86 18.99 8.54
N ASN A 243 -10.63 18.42 9.72
CA ASN A 243 -9.29 18.13 10.20
C ASN A 243 -8.53 17.12 9.31
N THR A 244 -9.22 16.28 8.55
CA THR A 244 -8.59 15.37 7.58
C THR A 244 -7.89 16.17 6.50
N PHE A 245 -8.57 17.15 5.91
CA PHE A 245 -8.00 18.01 4.86
C PHE A 245 -6.84 18.86 5.39
N VAL A 246 -6.97 19.41 6.60
CA VAL A 246 -5.90 20.15 7.28
C VAL A 246 -4.66 19.25 7.44
N LYS A 247 -4.82 18.03 7.94
CA LYS A 247 -3.73 17.08 8.16
C LYS A 247 -3.04 16.68 6.87
N LEU A 248 -3.81 16.42 5.79
CA LEU A 248 -3.25 16.07 4.48
C LEU A 248 -2.35 17.18 3.95
N PHE A 249 -2.81 18.44 3.98
CA PHE A 249 -2.01 19.56 3.50
C PHE A 249 -0.84 19.90 4.42
N ASP A 250 -0.99 19.74 5.74
CA ASP A 250 0.11 19.96 6.67
C ASP A 250 1.28 19.00 6.40
N PHE A 251 0.98 17.72 6.14
CA PHE A 251 1.99 16.76 5.71
C PHE A 251 2.61 17.12 4.35
N VAL A 252 1.81 17.47 3.35
CA VAL A 252 2.30 17.83 2.01
C VAL A 252 3.15 19.09 2.04
N LYS A 253 2.90 20.03 2.96
CA LYS A 253 3.78 21.20 3.19
C LYS A 253 5.14 20.79 3.75
N GLN A 254 5.17 19.79 4.65
CA GLN A 254 6.41 19.27 5.23
C GLN A 254 7.19 18.41 4.22
N PHE A 255 6.50 17.65 3.36
CA PHE A 255 7.08 16.75 2.37
C PHE A 255 6.46 16.98 0.98
N PRO A 256 6.83 18.10 0.29
CA PRO A 256 6.16 18.53 -0.95
C PRO A 256 6.40 17.61 -2.15
N HIS A 257 7.35 16.69 -2.06
CA HIS A 257 7.64 15.66 -3.05
C HIS A 257 6.79 14.39 -2.88
N TYR A 258 5.95 14.34 -1.83
CA TYR A 258 5.01 13.24 -1.57
C TYR A 258 3.58 13.66 -1.85
N MET A 259 2.76 12.67 -2.25
CA MET A 259 1.32 12.73 -2.09
C MET A 259 0.92 12.11 -0.75
N LEU A 260 -0.26 12.48 -0.24
CA LEU A 260 -0.88 11.84 0.92
C LEU A 260 -2.40 11.75 0.72
N GLY A 261 -2.96 10.58 1.00
CA GLY A 261 -4.40 10.36 0.90
C GLY A 261 -4.96 9.55 2.06
N SER A 262 -6.26 9.66 2.27
CA SER A 262 -7.00 8.89 3.25
C SER A 262 -7.89 7.85 2.58
N ASN A 263 -7.97 6.65 3.15
CA ASN A 263 -9.10 5.78 2.85
C ASN A 263 -10.41 6.46 3.32
N ALA A 264 -11.52 6.05 2.74
CA ALA A 264 -12.84 6.41 3.24
C ALA A 264 -13.08 5.83 4.64
N ASP A 265 -13.91 6.49 5.45
CA ASP A 265 -14.18 6.15 6.85
C ASP A 265 -15.38 5.19 7.04
N LEU A 266 -16.00 4.73 5.95
CA LEU A 266 -17.10 3.78 5.98
C LEU A 266 -16.66 2.37 5.54
N PRO A 267 -17.27 1.30 6.07
CA PRO A 267 -17.05 -0.07 5.60
C PRO A 267 -17.31 -0.19 4.09
N ILE A 268 -16.80 -1.27 3.46
CA ILE A 268 -16.97 -1.58 2.03
C ILE A 268 -16.13 -0.66 1.12
N VAL A 269 -16.18 0.65 1.34
CA VAL A 269 -15.46 1.67 0.55
C VAL A 269 -14.21 2.20 1.26
N GLY A 270 -13.96 1.77 2.50
CA GLY A 270 -12.78 2.12 3.30
C GLY A 270 -11.67 1.08 3.22
N GLY A 271 -10.55 1.37 3.88
CA GLY A 271 -9.43 0.45 4.05
C GLY A 271 -9.69 -0.63 5.11
N SER A 272 -8.71 -1.52 5.28
CA SER A 272 -8.80 -2.65 6.21
C SER A 272 -8.67 -2.27 7.70
N ILE A 273 -8.17 -1.08 8.03
CA ILE A 273 -7.93 -0.62 9.41
C ILE A 273 -8.69 0.71 9.62
N LEU A 274 -10.00 0.63 9.88
CA LEU A 274 -10.83 1.80 10.16
C LEU A 274 -10.73 2.24 11.63
N SER A 275 -10.23 1.39 12.51
CA SER A 275 -10.13 1.63 13.96
C SER A 275 -8.96 2.50 14.38
N HIS A 276 -8.03 2.80 13.47
CA HIS A 276 -6.85 3.61 13.74
C HIS A 276 -6.66 4.66 12.63
N ASP A 277 -6.80 5.93 12.96
CA ASP A 277 -6.68 7.06 12.03
C ASP A 277 -5.29 7.10 11.39
N HIS A 278 -5.27 7.01 10.06
CA HIS A 278 -4.03 6.94 9.28
C HIS A 278 -4.24 7.36 7.83
N PHE A 279 -3.14 7.77 7.22
CA PHE A 279 -3.03 8.13 5.81
C PHE A 279 -1.99 7.26 5.12
N GLN A 280 -2.08 7.16 3.80
CA GLN A 280 -1.07 6.53 2.96
C GLN A 280 -0.52 7.54 1.97
N GLY A 281 0.79 7.53 1.78
CA GLY A 281 1.49 8.45 0.89
C GLY A 281 2.74 7.87 0.29
N GLY A 282 3.50 8.71 -0.40
CA GLY A 282 4.78 8.33 -1.00
C GLY A 282 5.15 9.19 -2.20
N ARG A 283 6.34 8.92 -2.75
CA ARG A 283 6.88 9.58 -3.94
C ARG A 283 6.42 8.82 -5.19
N TYR A 284 5.15 8.97 -5.55
CA TYR A 284 4.59 8.31 -6.73
C TYR A 284 3.50 9.14 -7.39
N GLU A 285 3.56 9.28 -8.71
CA GLU A 285 2.52 9.93 -9.48
C GLU A 285 1.58 8.91 -10.08
N PHE A 286 0.44 8.72 -9.43
CA PHE A 286 -0.56 7.73 -9.84
C PHE A 286 -1.27 8.10 -11.15
N PRO A 287 -1.82 7.11 -11.87
CA PRO A 287 -2.63 7.33 -13.06
C PRO A 287 -3.71 8.41 -12.91
N MET A 288 -4.48 8.38 -11.83
CA MET A 288 -5.51 9.39 -11.57
C MET A 288 -4.94 10.81 -11.48
N ALA A 289 -3.73 10.99 -10.93
CA ALA A 289 -3.09 12.31 -10.84
C ALA A 289 -2.74 12.89 -12.23
N LYS A 290 -2.48 12.01 -13.22
CA LYS A 290 -2.18 12.36 -14.62
C LYS A 290 -3.44 12.59 -15.44
N ALA A 291 -4.58 12.08 -14.99
CA ALA A 291 -5.86 12.19 -15.72
C ALA A 291 -6.28 13.67 -15.86
N PRO A 292 -6.74 14.10 -17.05
CA PRO A 292 -7.14 15.47 -17.27
C PRO A 292 -8.49 15.80 -16.62
N VAL A 293 -8.73 17.08 -16.41
CA VAL A 293 -10.05 17.60 -16.07
C VAL A 293 -10.93 17.53 -17.31
N GLU A 294 -12.03 16.79 -17.25
CA GLU A 294 -13.02 16.66 -18.32
C GLU A 294 -13.93 17.88 -18.41
N LYS A 295 -14.37 18.37 -17.24
CA LYS A 295 -15.30 19.49 -17.15
C LYS A 295 -14.93 20.39 -15.98
N SER A 296 -14.55 21.64 -16.26
CA SER A 296 -14.35 22.67 -15.24
C SER A 296 -15.67 23.27 -14.78
N PHE A 297 -15.74 23.66 -13.51
CA PHE A 297 -16.88 24.38 -12.93
C PHE A 297 -16.41 25.38 -11.88
N THR A 298 -17.28 26.28 -11.48
CA THR A 298 -17.00 27.27 -10.43
C THR A 298 -18.00 27.09 -9.30
N VAL A 299 -17.52 27.19 -8.06
CA VAL A 299 -18.36 27.20 -6.88
C VAL A 299 -18.44 28.64 -6.35
N LYS A 300 -19.66 29.11 -6.11
CA LYS A 300 -19.91 30.48 -5.62
C LYS A 300 -19.18 30.74 -4.31
N GLY A 301 -18.41 31.82 -4.27
CA GLY A 301 -17.56 32.20 -3.15
C GLY A 301 -16.16 31.54 -3.17
N PHE A 302 -15.87 30.73 -4.21
CA PHE A 302 -14.57 30.06 -4.45
C PHE A 302 -14.10 30.26 -5.89
N GLU A 303 -14.35 31.43 -6.48
CA GLU A 303 -13.97 31.76 -7.85
C GLU A 303 -12.45 31.82 -8.04
N ASP A 304 -11.71 31.90 -6.96
CA ASP A 304 -10.25 31.85 -6.89
C ASP A 304 -9.66 30.42 -6.90
N VAL A 305 -10.50 29.38 -6.73
CA VAL A 305 -10.11 27.98 -6.74
C VAL A 305 -10.49 27.33 -8.08
N GLN A 306 -9.55 26.67 -8.72
CA GLN A 306 -9.84 25.86 -9.90
C GLN A 306 -10.54 24.57 -9.46
N ALA A 307 -11.68 24.26 -10.03
CA ALA A 307 -12.43 23.06 -9.73
C ALA A 307 -12.90 22.37 -11.02
N GLY A 308 -12.90 21.03 -11.02
CA GLY A 308 -13.35 20.28 -12.17
C GLY A 308 -13.57 18.79 -11.90
N ILE A 309 -14.35 18.17 -12.78
CA ILE A 309 -14.56 16.72 -12.84
C ILE A 309 -13.37 16.12 -13.60
N VAL A 310 -12.74 15.11 -13.04
CA VAL A 310 -11.60 14.40 -13.66
C VAL A 310 -12.14 13.33 -14.61
N ASN A 311 -11.53 13.21 -15.79
CA ASN A 311 -11.79 12.09 -16.71
C ASN A 311 -11.22 10.79 -16.13
N TRP A 312 -11.99 10.16 -15.26
CA TRP A 312 -11.61 8.98 -14.50
C TRP A 312 -12.79 8.02 -14.37
N PRO A 313 -12.58 6.68 -14.29
CA PRO A 313 -13.68 5.72 -14.15
C PRO A 313 -14.50 5.90 -12.87
N MET A 314 -13.90 6.50 -11.83
CA MET A 314 -14.60 6.87 -10.60
C MET A 314 -14.95 8.35 -10.58
N SER A 315 -15.87 8.75 -9.70
CA SER A 315 -16.38 10.12 -9.63
C SER A 315 -15.45 11.01 -8.81
N VAL A 316 -14.61 11.77 -9.47
CA VAL A 316 -13.54 12.58 -8.85
C VAL A 316 -13.76 14.07 -9.14
N ILE A 317 -13.79 14.86 -8.06
CA ILE A 317 -13.68 16.32 -8.12
C ILE A 317 -12.23 16.67 -7.78
N ARG A 318 -11.54 17.36 -8.69
CA ARG A 318 -10.23 17.96 -8.43
C ARG A 318 -10.38 19.43 -8.15
N ILE A 319 -9.82 19.87 -7.02
CA ILE A 319 -9.70 21.29 -6.70
C ILE A 319 -8.21 21.65 -6.60
N SER A 320 -7.84 22.85 -7.10
CA SER A 320 -6.43 23.27 -7.18
C SER A 320 -6.31 24.77 -6.95
N GLY A 321 -5.24 25.18 -6.27
CA GLY A 321 -4.90 26.57 -6.02
C GLY A 321 -3.64 26.71 -5.16
N PRO A 322 -3.12 27.94 -5.02
CA PRO A 322 -1.94 28.21 -4.21
C PRO A 322 -2.23 28.24 -2.70
N ASP A 323 -3.49 28.48 -2.31
CA ASP A 323 -3.91 28.65 -0.93
C ASP A 323 -4.63 27.40 -0.40
N THR A 324 -3.97 26.67 0.51
CA THR A 324 -4.53 25.46 1.10
C THR A 324 -5.74 25.71 1.99
N GLU A 325 -5.87 26.89 2.63
CA GLU A 325 -7.02 27.21 3.47
C GLU A 325 -8.29 27.36 2.61
N ARG A 326 -8.14 27.95 1.41
CA ARG A 326 -9.22 28.03 0.43
C ARG A 326 -9.63 26.65 -0.09
N LEU A 327 -8.66 25.77 -0.35
CA LEU A 327 -8.92 24.40 -0.77
C LEU A 327 -9.63 23.60 0.33
N ILE A 328 -9.21 23.74 1.59
CA ILE A 328 -9.85 23.09 2.74
C ILE A 328 -11.30 23.58 2.89
N ALA A 329 -11.52 24.88 2.83
CA ALA A 329 -12.87 25.45 2.96
C ALA A 329 -13.81 24.95 1.84
N LEU A 330 -13.31 24.85 0.59
CA LEU A 330 -14.11 24.28 -0.51
C LEU A 330 -14.35 22.78 -0.33
N ALA A 331 -13.34 22.04 0.14
CA ALA A 331 -13.48 20.61 0.42
C ALA A 331 -14.53 20.34 1.51
N ASP A 332 -14.63 21.19 2.53
CA ASP A 332 -15.70 21.13 3.55
C ASP A 332 -17.08 21.31 2.93
N VAL A 333 -17.25 22.32 2.07
CA VAL A 333 -18.51 22.55 1.34
C VAL A 333 -18.91 21.34 0.51
N ILE A 334 -17.96 20.75 -0.21
CA ILE A 334 -18.20 19.55 -1.04
C ILE A 334 -18.53 18.34 -0.17
N LEU A 335 -17.83 18.13 0.93
CA LEU A 335 -18.06 17.01 1.86
C LEU A 335 -19.45 17.11 2.52
N ASP A 336 -19.80 18.28 3.03
CA ASP A 336 -21.09 18.52 3.70
C ASP A 336 -22.27 18.36 2.72
N ALA A 337 -22.12 18.90 1.51
CA ALA A 337 -23.11 18.73 0.47
C ALA A 337 -23.25 17.24 0.09
N TRP A 338 -22.13 16.52 -0.11
CA TRP A 338 -22.15 15.11 -0.50
C TRP A 338 -22.78 14.22 0.60
N ARG A 339 -22.44 14.44 1.86
CA ARG A 339 -22.96 13.64 2.98
C ARG A 339 -24.48 13.64 3.11
N SER A 340 -25.13 14.69 2.67
CA SER A 340 -26.59 14.85 2.73
C SER A 340 -27.28 14.66 1.38
N TYR A 341 -26.54 14.36 0.31
CA TYR A 341 -27.06 14.32 -1.05
C TYR A 341 -27.60 12.94 -1.42
N SER A 342 -28.83 12.91 -1.92
CA SER A 342 -29.41 11.73 -2.57
C SER A 342 -29.78 12.06 -4.02
N ASP A 343 -29.52 11.11 -4.91
CA ASP A 343 -29.90 11.14 -6.33
C ASP A 343 -30.47 9.76 -6.71
N GLU A 344 -31.78 9.60 -6.60
CA GLU A 344 -32.47 8.34 -6.87
C GLU A 344 -32.22 7.85 -8.30
N ALA A 345 -32.10 8.76 -9.26
CA ALA A 345 -31.83 8.42 -10.66
C ALA A 345 -30.46 7.75 -10.86
N SER A 346 -29.50 8.02 -9.97
CA SER A 346 -28.19 7.42 -9.93
C SER A 346 -28.04 6.33 -8.86
N PHE A 347 -29.15 5.95 -8.21
CA PHE A 347 -29.18 5.04 -7.07
C PHE A 347 -28.29 5.47 -5.88
N ILE A 348 -28.13 6.77 -5.71
CA ILE A 348 -27.36 7.36 -4.60
C ILE A 348 -28.33 7.76 -3.50
N PHE A 349 -28.17 7.17 -2.34
CA PHE A 349 -28.92 7.49 -1.12
C PHE A 349 -27.93 7.90 -0.04
N ALA A 350 -28.13 9.08 0.53
CA ALA A 350 -27.29 9.58 1.62
C ALA A 350 -27.44 8.73 2.89
N GLU A 351 -28.66 8.23 3.12
CA GLU A 351 -29.01 7.44 4.30
C GLU A 351 -30.16 6.49 3.98
N THR A 352 -30.08 5.25 4.49
CA THR A 352 -31.19 4.28 4.49
C THR A 352 -31.30 3.63 5.87
N GLU A 353 -32.50 3.56 6.43
CA GLU A 353 -32.78 2.95 7.74
C GLU A 353 -31.91 3.49 8.89
N GLY A 354 -31.49 4.76 8.81
CA GLY A 354 -30.62 5.42 9.80
C GLY A 354 -29.11 5.21 9.59
N GLU A 355 -28.71 4.45 8.58
CA GLU A 355 -27.31 4.25 8.21
C GLU A 355 -26.89 5.22 7.11
N LYS A 356 -25.77 5.91 7.32
CA LYS A 356 -25.17 6.86 6.36
C LYS A 356 -24.30 6.14 5.36
N HIS A 357 -24.39 6.55 4.09
CA HIS A 357 -23.70 5.89 2.98
C HIS A 357 -22.64 6.73 2.29
N ASN A 358 -22.79 8.06 2.30
CA ASN A 358 -21.89 8.95 1.57
C ASN A 358 -20.65 9.32 2.37
N THR A 359 -19.50 9.19 1.71
CA THR A 359 -18.19 9.63 2.22
C THR A 359 -17.28 10.00 1.06
N ILE A 360 -16.04 10.41 1.35
CA ILE A 360 -15.05 10.83 0.35
C ILE A 360 -13.71 10.12 0.63
N THR A 361 -12.98 9.78 -0.43
CA THR A 361 -11.57 9.40 -0.39
C THR A 361 -10.77 10.62 -0.86
N PRO A 362 -10.12 11.41 0.04
CA PRO A 362 -9.36 12.59 -0.32
C PRO A 362 -7.89 12.28 -0.56
N ILE A 363 -7.28 12.91 -1.58
CA ILE A 363 -5.87 12.78 -1.92
C ILE A 363 -5.27 14.16 -2.19
N ALA A 364 -4.28 14.56 -1.39
CA ALA A 364 -3.57 15.83 -1.51
C ALA A 364 -2.17 15.63 -2.10
N ARG A 365 -1.73 16.62 -2.89
CA ARG A 365 -0.37 16.72 -3.40
C ARG A 365 0.00 18.16 -3.75
N LYS A 366 1.30 18.39 -3.93
CA LYS A 366 1.80 19.64 -4.50
C LYS A 366 2.16 19.43 -5.97
N ARG A 367 1.78 20.37 -6.83
CA ARG A 367 2.11 20.37 -8.26
C ARG A 367 2.61 21.78 -8.66
N GLY A 368 3.93 21.90 -8.81
CA GLY A 368 4.54 23.23 -9.03
C GLY A 368 4.25 24.16 -7.86
N ASP A 369 3.69 25.34 -8.14
CA ASP A 369 3.34 26.35 -7.12
C ASP A 369 1.93 26.16 -6.53
N HIS A 370 1.17 25.19 -7.04
CA HIS A 370 -0.19 24.89 -6.57
C HIS A 370 -0.23 23.63 -5.69
N TYR A 371 -1.23 23.57 -4.85
CA TYR A 371 -1.70 22.36 -4.19
C TYR A 371 -2.92 21.83 -4.94
N GLU A 372 -3.06 20.51 -4.97
CA GLU A 372 -4.21 19.82 -5.52
C GLU A 372 -4.82 18.92 -4.45
N LEU A 373 -6.15 18.85 -4.45
CA LEU A 373 -6.90 17.89 -3.66
C LEU A 373 -7.92 17.19 -4.56
N ASP A 374 -7.76 15.89 -4.72
CA ASP A 374 -8.76 15.04 -5.38
C ASP A 374 -9.74 14.52 -4.33
N LEU A 375 -11.01 14.73 -4.55
CA LEU A 375 -12.14 14.32 -3.71
C LEU A 375 -12.92 13.25 -4.46
N VAL A 376 -12.66 11.97 -4.14
CA VAL A 376 -13.34 10.85 -4.78
C VAL A 376 -14.62 10.53 -4.01
N LEU A 377 -15.75 10.73 -4.66
CA LEU A 377 -17.08 10.50 -4.06
C LEU A 377 -17.30 8.98 -3.88
N ARG A 378 -17.71 8.58 -2.67
CA ARG A 378 -17.95 7.18 -2.33
C ARG A 378 -19.32 7.01 -1.69
N ASN A 379 -19.90 5.83 -1.89
CA ASN A 379 -21.15 5.42 -1.26
C ASN A 379 -21.11 3.91 -0.99
N ASN A 380 -21.48 3.47 0.21
CA ASN A 380 -21.39 2.07 0.65
C ASN A 380 -22.71 1.32 0.70
N ILE A 381 -23.74 1.83 0.03
CA ILE A 381 -25.06 1.19 0.02
C ILE A 381 -24.97 -0.25 -0.52
N THR A 382 -25.72 -1.14 0.10
CA THR A 382 -25.86 -2.54 -0.31
C THR A 382 -27.28 -2.86 -0.71
N THR A 383 -27.46 -3.89 -1.53
CA THR A 383 -28.75 -4.46 -1.87
C THR A 383 -28.68 -6.00 -1.77
N LYS A 384 -29.83 -6.68 -1.90
CA LYS A 384 -29.84 -8.14 -1.99
C LYS A 384 -29.07 -8.68 -3.21
N GLU A 385 -29.05 -7.93 -4.30
CA GLU A 385 -28.33 -8.25 -5.53
C GLU A 385 -26.84 -7.92 -5.42
N HIS A 386 -26.51 -6.88 -4.66
CA HIS A 386 -25.14 -6.40 -4.43
C HIS A 386 -24.80 -6.38 -2.93
N PRO A 387 -24.65 -7.56 -2.28
CA PRO A 387 -24.42 -7.63 -0.83
C PRO A 387 -23.05 -7.13 -0.40
N LEU A 388 -22.09 -7.02 -1.32
CA LEU A 388 -20.75 -6.44 -1.10
C LEU A 388 -20.69 -4.92 -1.39
N GLY A 389 -21.77 -4.33 -1.89
CA GLY A 389 -21.89 -2.94 -2.27
C GLY A 389 -22.39 -2.75 -3.70
N VAL A 390 -23.25 -1.76 -3.92
CA VAL A 390 -23.71 -1.37 -5.27
C VAL A 390 -22.54 -0.72 -6.05
N PHE A 391 -21.74 0.08 -5.35
CA PHE A 391 -20.54 0.75 -5.88
C PHE A 391 -19.27 -0.01 -5.49
N HIS A 392 -19.22 -1.28 -5.90
CA HIS A 392 -18.18 -2.25 -5.58
C HIS A 392 -17.99 -3.17 -6.80
N PRO A 393 -16.83 -3.82 -7.01
CA PRO A 393 -16.66 -4.79 -8.09
C PRO A 393 -17.79 -5.82 -8.12
N HIS A 394 -18.45 -5.98 -9.24
CA HIS A 394 -19.53 -6.94 -9.41
C HIS A 394 -19.03 -8.35 -9.58
N ALA A 395 -19.92 -9.33 -9.39
CA ALA A 395 -19.57 -10.76 -9.28
C ALA A 395 -18.81 -11.33 -10.48
N ASN A 396 -19.09 -10.84 -11.69
CA ASN A 396 -18.41 -11.24 -12.92
C ASN A 396 -16.93 -10.88 -12.95
N LEU A 397 -16.47 -9.89 -12.13
CA LEU A 397 -15.09 -9.43 -12.05
C LEU A 397 -14.32 -10.09 -10.89
N HIS A 398 -15.00 -10.86 -10.03
CA HIS A 398 -14.41 -11.42 -8.81
C HIS A 398 -13.33 -12.47 -9.06
N HIS A 399 -13.27 -13.04 -10.24
CA HIS A 399 -12.20 -13.95 -10.63
C HIS A 399 -10.81 -13.23 -10.67
N ILE A 400 -10.80 -11.91 -10.91
CA ILE A 400 -9.59 -11.08 -10.88
C ILE A 400 -9.52 -10.25 -9.59
N LYS A 401 -10.60 -9.48 -9.27
CA LYS A 401 -10.61 -8.57 -8.11
C LYS A 401 -11.95 -8.61 -7.40
N LYS A 402 -11.95 -9.11 -6.17
CA LYS A 402 -13.14 -9.22 -5.31
C LYS A 402 -13.11 -8.28 -4.11
N GLU A 403 -11.91 -7.88 -3.69
CA GLU A 403 -11.71 -7.09 -2.49
C GLU A 403 -12.20 -5.66 -2.67
N ASN A 404 -12.44 -4.99 -1.54
CA ASN A 404 -12.82 -3.58 -1.51
C ASN A 404 -11.79 -2.70 -2.26
N ILE A 405 -12.28 -1.66 -2.93
CA ILE A 405 -11.47 -0.69 -3.65
C ILE A 405 -11.06 0.40 -2.66
N GLY A 406 -9.82 0.30 -2.19
CA GLY A 406 -9.19 1.25 -1.28
C GLY A 406 -8.47 2.39 -2.00
N LEU A 407 -7.76 3.22 -1.22
CA LEU A 407 -7.07 4.42 -1.71
C LEU A 407 -6.15 4.15 -2.93
N ILE A 408 -5.37 3.07 -2.88
CA ILE A 408 -4.36 2.75 -3.91
C ILE A 408 -5.06 2.41 -5.23
N GLU A 409 -6.05 1.55 -5.18
CA GLU A 409 -6.83 1.14 -6.36
C GLU A 409 -7.61 2.31 -6.94
N VAL A 410 -8.21 3.17 -6.11
CA VAL A 410 -8.90 4.39 -6.52
C VAL A 410 -8.01 5.27 -7.40
N MET A 411 -6.72 5.34 -7.09
CA MET A 411 -5.75 6.15 -7.82
C MET A 411 -5.22 5.47 -9.09
N GLY A 412 -5.66 4.23 -9.39
CA GLY A 412 -5.35 3.53 -10.64
C GLY A 412 -4.21 2.51 -10.57
N LEU A 413 -3.81 2.08 -9.38
CA LEU A 413 -2.87 0.98 -9.20
C LEU A 413 -3.59 -0.25 -8.66
N ALA A 414 -3.74 -1.28 -9.50
CA ALA A 414 -4.28 -2.56 -9.07
C ALA A 414 -3.26 -3.30 -8.19
N VAL A 415 -3.69 -3.68 -6.98
CA VAL A 415 -2.95 -4.63 -6.14
C VAL A 415 -3.71 -5.96 -6.17
N LEU A 416 -3.23 -6.89 -7.00
CA LEU A 416 -3.87 -8.16 -7.26
C LEU A 416 -3.27 -9.28 -6.41
N PRO A 417 -4.06 -10.32 -6.07
CA PRO A 417 -3.62 -11.43 -5.22
C PRO A 417 -2.58 -12.33 -5.92
N ALA A 418 -1.65 -12.90 -5.14
CA ALA A 418 -0.55 -13.74 -5.63
C ALA A 418 -1.02 -14.98 -6.40
N ARG A 419 -2.21 -15.53 -6.08
CA ARG A 419 -2.80 -16.69 -6.80
C ARG A 419 -2.86 -16.48 -8.30
N LEU A 420 -3.11 -15.24 -8.75
CA LEU A 420 -3.27 -14.93 -10.19
C LEU A 420 -2.02 -15.25 -11.00
N LYS A 421 -0.82 -15.17 -10.42
CA LYS A 421 0.40 -15.58 -11.13
C LYS A 421 0.31 -17.02 -11.66
N LYS A 422 -0.10 -17.94 -10.79
CA LYS A 422 -0.22 -19.36 -11.15
C LYS A 422 -1.44 -19.60 -12.03
N GLU A 423 -2.58 -19.01 -11.66
CA GLU A 423 -3.85 -19.18 -12.41
C GLU A 423 -3.72 -18.69 -13.85
N MET A 424 -3.02 -17.55 -14.07
CA MET A 424 -2.84 -17.01 -15.42
C MET A 424 -1.87 -17.83 -16.25
N ALA A 425 -0.79 -18.37 -15.67
CA ALA A 425 0.12 -19.26 -16.38
C ALA A 425 -0.58 -20.56 -16.81
N GLU A 426 -1.41 -21.15 -15.93
CA GLU A 426 -2.23 -22.33 -16.27
C GLU A 426 -3.31 -22.00 -17.33
N LEU A 427 -3.89 -20.79 -17.28
CA LEU A 427 -4.85 -20.32 -18.29
C LEU A 427 -4.20 -20.18 -19.66
N GLU A 428 -3.04 -19.54 -19.74
CA GLU A 428 -2.28 -19.38 -20.98
C GLU A 428 -1.95 -20.74 -21.63
N GLU A 429 -1.47 -21.69 -20.84
CA GLU A 429 -1.20 -23.06 -21.29
C GLU A 429 -2.44 -23.76 -21.79
N ALA A 430 -3.56 -23.68 -21.06
CA ALA A 430 -4.83 -24.31 -21.42
C ALA A 430 -5.39 -23.73 -22.72
N ILE A 431 -5.32 -22.42 -22.94
CA ILE A 431 -5.73 -21.76 -24.19
C ILE A 431 -4.89 -22.26 -25.36
N LEU A 432 -3.56 -22.30 -25.22
CA LEU A 432 -2.66 -22.74 -26.29
C LEU A 432 -2.87 -24.22 -26.69
N CYS A 433 -3.25 -25.05 -25.72
CA CYS A 433 -3.55 -26.46 -25.95
C CYS A 433 -4.98 -26.72 -26.42
N GLY A 434 -5.86 -25.71 -26.44
CA GLY A 434 -7.27 -25.86 -26.76
C GLY A 434 -8.06 -26.68 -25.73
N ALA A 435 -7.64 -26.64 -24.46
CA ALA A 435 -8.29 -27.37 -23.36
C ALA A 435 -9.62 -26.70 -22.95
N ASP A 436 -10.59 -27.51 -22.50
CA ASP A 436 -11.83 -27.00 -21.91
C ASP A 436 -11.57 -26.44 -20.51
N LEU A 437 -11.59 -25.10 -20.38
CA LEU A 437 -11.31 -24.38 -19.14
C LEU A 437 -12.26 -24.76 -17.99
N ARG A 438 -13.50 -25.14 -18.31
CA ARG A 438 -14.52 -25.48 -17.31
C ARG A 438 -14.30 -26.82 -16.63
N GLN A 439 -13.45 -27.68 -17.20
CA GLN A 439 -13.07 -28.94 -16.57
C GLN A 439 -12.01 -28.82 -15.48
N ASN A 440 -11.34 -27.67 -15.42
CA ASN A 440 -10.37 -27.36 -14.37
C ASN A 440 -11.02 -26.46 -13.32
N GLU A 441 -11.09 -26.91 -12.05
CA GLU A 441 -11.74 -26.16 -10.95
C GLU A 441 -11.18 -24.74 -10.78
N VAL A 442 -9.88 -24.54 -11.01
CA VAL A 442 -9.22 -23.23 -10.90
C VAL A 442 -9.58 -22.34 -12.08
N LEU A 443 -9.53 -22.86 -13.29
CA LEU A 443 -9.74 -22.11 -14.53
C LEU A 443 -11.21 -21.86 -14.85
N ALA A 444 -12.13 -22.67 -14.31
CA ALA A 444 -13.57 -22.50 -14.53
C ALA A 444 -14.08 -21.09 -14.18
N ALA A 445 -13.48 -20.46 -13.15
CA ALA A 445 -13.83 -19.09 -12.77
C ALA A 445 -13.43 -18.05 -13.81
N HIS A 446 -12.46 -18.33 -14.69
CA HIS A 446 -11.95 -17.47 -15.73
C HIS A 446 -12.53 -17.79 -17.12
N ALA A 447 -13.29 -18.89 -17.26
CA ALA A 447 -13.69 -19.45 -18.56
C ALA A 447 -14.52 -18.46 -19.40
N ASP A 448 -15.57 -17.87 -18.83
CA ASP A 448 -16.45 -16.94 -19.55
C ASP A 448 -15.68 -15.70 -20.03
N TRP A 449 -14.83 -15.16 -19.19
CA TRP A 449 -13.96 -14.04 -19.53
C TRP A 449 -12.93 -14.40 -20.63
N ALA A 450 -12.31 -15.58 -20.52
CA ALA A 450 -11.34 -16.05 -21.51
C ALA A 450 -12.01 -16.27 -22.88
N GLU A 451 -13.17 -16.91 -22.93
CA GLU A 451 -13.92 -17.08 -24.16
C GLU A 451 -14.32 -15.75 -24.78
N GLU A 452 -14.72 -14.77 -23.97
CA GLU A 452 -15.07 -13.44 -24.46
C GLU A 452 -13.86 -12.72 -25.08
N PHE A 453 -12.73 -12.65 -24.38
CA PHE A 453 -11.59 -11.92 -24.93
C PHE A 453 -10.96 -12.62 -26.16
N LEU A 454 -10.98 -13.95 -26.19
CA LEU A 454 -10.51 -14.70 -27.37
C LEU A 454 -11.29 -14.37 -28.65
N THR A 455 -12.55 -13.93 -28.56
CA THR A 455 -13.28 -13.45 -29.73
C THR A 455 -12.73 -12.14 -30.29
N ARG A 456 -12.04 -11.33 -29.47
CA ARG A 456 -11.44 -10.05 -29.86
C ARG A 456 -10.03 -10.19 -30.41
N HIS A 457 -9.34 -11.29 -30.13
CA HIS A 457 -7.97 -11.56 -30.54
C HIS A 457 -7.94 -12.67 -31.62
N SER A 458 -7.74 -12.29 -32.86
CA SER A 458 -7.83 -13.21 -34.02
C SER A 458 -6.66 -14.19 -34.12
N GLU A 459 -5.51 -13.86 -33.53
CA GLU A 459 -4.28 -14.66 -33.60
C GLU A 459 -3.66 -14.76 -32.23
N VAL A 460 -3.97 -15.85 -31.52
CA VAL A 460 -3.40 -16.17 -30.21
C VAL A 460 -2.38 -17.31 -30.36
N ASN A 461 -1.16 -17.06 -29.90
CA ASN A 461 -0.06 -18.03 -29.98
C ASN A 461 0.89 -17.87 -28.77
N ALA A 462 1.90 -18.74 -28.65
CA ALA A 462 2.83 -18.75 -27.54
C ALA A 462 3.68 -17.47 -27.39
N GLU A 463 3.77 -16.63 -28.43
CA GLU A 463 4.57 -15.41 -28.38
C GLU A 463 3.78 -14.22 -27.82
N ASN A 464 2.44 -14.21 -27.96
CA ASN A 464 1.61 -13.06 -27.60
C ASN A 464 0.58 -13.30 -26.49
N ILE A 465 0.28 -14.56 -26.13
CA ILE A 465 -0.76 -14.89 -25.15
C ILE A 465 -0.55 -14.18 -23.81
N HIS A 466 0.68 -14.10 -23.34
CA HIS A 466 1.01 -13.46 -22.06
C HIS A 466 0.65 -11.96 -22.06
N GLU A 467 1.03 -11.22 -23.11
CA GLU A 467 0.71 -9.80 -23.24
C GLU A 467 -0.82 -9.58 -23.37
N ILE A 468 -1.51 -10.47 -24.10
CA ILE A 468 -2.96 -10.44 -24.22
C ILE A 468 -3.62 -10.60 -22.86
N VAL A 469 -3.23 -11.62 -22.09
CA VAL A 469 -3.79 -11.87 -20.75
C VAL A 469 -3.51 -10.71 -19.80
N GLN A 470 -2.31 -10.14 -19.82
CA GLN A 470 -1.97 -8.95 -19.03
C GLN A 470 -2.85 -7.75 -19.40
N GLN A 471 -3.02 -7.48 -20.71
CA GLN A 471 -3.89 -6.41 -21.19
C GLN A 471 -5.35 -6.62 -20.72
N GLU A 472 -5.88 -7.82 -20.86
CA GLU A 472 -7.25 -8.15 -20.49
C GLU A 472 -7.48 -8.08 -18.96
N ILE A 473 -6.50 -8.47 -18.13
CA ILE A 473 -6.55 -8.24 -16.68
C ILE A 473 -6.66 -6.74 -16.37
N GLY A 474 -5.89 -5.91 -17.05
CA GLY A 474 -5.97 -4.46 -16.85
C GLY A 474 -7.31 -3.87 -17.28
N LEU A 475 -7.94 -4.40 -18.34
CA LEU A 475 -9.29 -4.02 -18.74
C LEU A 475 -10.35 -4.47 -17.74
N VAL A 476 -10.20 -5.64 -17.12
CA VAL A 476 -11.05 -6.05 -15.98
C VAL A 476 -10.88 -5.06 -14.81
N PHE A 477 -9.66 -4.63 -14.50
CA PHE A 477 -9.45 -3.65 -13.43
C PHE A 477 -10.07 -2.28 -13.79
N MET A 478 -10.04 -1.85 -15.04
CA MET A 478 -10.77 -0.67 -15.49
C MET A 478 -12.27 -0.79 -15.17
N GLN A 479 -12.89 -1.94 -15.48
CA GLN A 479 -14.31 -2.21 -15.16
C GLN A 479 -14.56 -2.21 -13.66
N VAL A 480 -13.63 -2.76 -12.86
CA VAL A 480 -13.67 -2.72 -11.39
C VAL A 480 -13.77 -1.28 -10.89
N LEU A 481 -13.02 -0.35 -11.46
CA LEU A 481 -13.10 1.08 -11.10
C LEU A 481 -14.41 1.71 -11.59
N GLU A 482 -14.91 1.35 -12.77
CA GLU A 482 -16.21 1.79 -13.28
C GLU A 482 -17.36 1.32 -12.38
N ASP A 483 -17.31 0.08 -11.89
CA ASP A 483 -18.29 -0.45 -10.94
C ASP A 483 -18.23 0.30 -9.59
N ALA A 484 -17.04 0.67 -9.14
CA ALA A 484 -16.84 1.41 -7.89
C ALA A 484 -17.22 2.90 -7.98
N GLY A 485 -17.35 3.46 -9.19
CA GLY A 485 -17.76 4.84 -9.41
C GLY A 485 -19.25 5.08 -9.09
N VAL A 486 -19.57 6.14 -8.32
CA VAL A 486 -20.95 6.48 -7.94
C VAL A 486 -21.74 7.05 -9.12
N TYR A 487 -21.12 7.88 -9.94
CA TYR A 487 -21.66 8.29 -11.25
C TYR A 487 -20.93 7.54 -12.35
N LYS A 488 -21.69 6.75 -13.11
CA LYS A 488 -21.12 5.95 -14.19
C LYS A 488 -20.66 6.85 -15.35
N CYS A 489 -19.64 6.44 -16.08
CA CYS A 489 -19.10 7.17 -17.25
C CYS A 489 -20.00 7.03 -18.49
N THR A 490 -21.31 7.20 -18.30
CA THR A 490 -22.36 7.25 -19.29
C THR A 490 -22.93 8.67 -19.38
N GLU A 491 -23.73 8.96 -20.41
CA GLU A 491 -24.39 10.27 -20.53
C GLU A 491 -25.29 10.59 -19.30
N ASP A 492 -26.05 9.59 -18.82
CA ASP A 492 -26.93 9.77 -17.66
C ASP A 492 -26.15 9.90 -16.36
N GLY A 493 -25.04 9.15 -16.19
CA GLY A 493 -24.17 9.28 -15.04
C GLY A 493 -23.48 10.66 -15.00
N ARG A 494 -23.05 11.19 -16.15
CA ARG A 494 -22.51 12.56 -16.25
C ARG A 494 -23.54 13.61 -15.87
N LYS A 495 -24.78 13.50 -16.38
CA LYS A 495 -25.90 14.38 -15.96
C LYS A 495 -26.17 14.29 -14.44
N GLY A 496 -26.05 13.10 -13.86
CA GLY A 496 -26.13 12.89 -12.41
C GLY A 496 -25.05 13.66 -11.67
N PHE A 497 -23.80 13.54 -12.13
CA PHE A 497 -22.69 14.26 -11.54
C PHE A 497 -22.87 15.80 -11.64
N GLU A 498 -23.36 16.28 -12.78
CA GLU A 498 -23.67 17.69 -12.98
C GLU A 498 -24.74 18.18 -11.99
N ARG A 499 -25.80 17.40 -11.75
CA ARG A 499 -26.80 17.74 -10.74
C ARG A 499 -26.20 17.92 -9.34
N PHE A 500 -25.21 17.07 -8.98
CA PHE A 500 -24.49 17.26 -7.72
C PHE A 500 -23.65 18.55 -7.73
N ILE A 501 -22.95 18.85 -8.84
CA ILE A 501 -22.19 20.11 -8.95
C ILE A 501 -23.12 21.33 -8.86
N ASP A 502 -24.29 21.30 -9.51
CA ASP A 502 -25.28 22.38 -9.42
C ASP A 502 -25.77 22.58 -7.98
N ARG A 503 -25.88 21.50 -7.20
CA ARG A 503 -26.24 21.55 -5.77
C ARG A 503 -25.22 22.34 -4.95
N LEU A 504 -23.93 22.38 -5.34
CA LEU A 504 -22.91 23.18 -4.62
C LEU A 504 -23.13 24.69 -4.76
N ASN A 505 -23.91 25.12 -5.74
CA ASN A 505 -24.20 26.52 -6.03
C ASN A 505 -25.64 26.94 -5.63
N ALA A 506 -26.44 25.98 -5.18
CA ALA A 506 -27.81 26.21 -4.74
C ALA A 506 -27.84 26.66 -3.26
#